data_da0cb16028856cf2318366b408c51755
#
_entry.id   da0cb16028856cf2318366b408c51755
#
_cell.length_a   1.000
_cell.length_b   1.000
_cell.length_c   1.000
_cell.angle_alpha   90.00
_cell.angle_beta   90.00
_cell.angle_gamma   90.00
#
_symmetry.space_group_name_H-M   'P 1'
#
loop_
_entity.id
_entity.type
_entity.pdbx_description
1 polymer ?
#
loop_
_entity_poly.entity_id
_entity_poly.type
_entity_poly.pdbx_seq_one_letter_code
_entity_poly.pdbx_strand_id
1 'polypeptide(L)'
;MSYRCLMIVNPARIRCKNEQLLIETEEVHSVPVEDISAIVLESRQSTITTAAMAALAQNGVVTFWCDETHLPCGISLPFAQHSRQLGVLRWQMELTLPAKKRMWQQVVTAKI
;
A
#
# COMPACT_ATOMS: atom_id res chain seq x y z
N MET A 1 11.33 -13.28 8.40
CA MET A 1 10.00 -13.00 7.86
C MET A 1 10.11 -12.08 6.66
N SER A 2 9.52 -12.47 5.57
CA SER A 2 9.50 -11.60 4.39
C SER A 2 8.22 -10.76 4.43
N TYR A 3 8.37 -9.44 4.42
CA TYR A 3 7.26 -8.51 4.30
C TYR A 3 7.04 -8.19 2.83
N ARG A 4 5.79 -8.10 2.42
CA ARG A 4 5.41 -7.85 1.04
C ARG A 4 4.99 -6.40 0.84
N CYS A 5 5.40 -5.84 -0.28
CA CYS A 5 4.85 -4.60 -0.77
C CYS A 5 3.91 -4.92 -1.92
N LEU A 6 2.63 -4.60 -1.76
CA LEU A 6 1.60 -4.89 -2.75
C LEU A 6 1.27 -3.64 -3.54
N MET A 7 1.14 -3.79 -4.85
CA MET A 7 0.67 -2.70 -5.70
C MET A 7 -0.65 -3.13 -6.35
N ILE A 8 -1.71 -2.39 -6.08
CA ILE A 8 -3.05 -2.66 -6.61
C ILE A 8 -3.22 -1.83 -7.89
N VAL A 9 -3.07 -2.48 -9.03
CA VAL A 9 -3.09 -1.80 -10.34
C VAL A 9 -4.44 -1.85 -11.03
N ASN A 10 -5.31 -2.76 -10.64
CA ASN A 10 -6.65 -2.90 -11.20
C ASN A 10 -7.70 -2.42 -10.19
N PRO A 11 -8.85 -1.94 -10.66
CA PRO A 11 -9.94 -1.59 -9.75
C PRO A 11 -10.28 -2.76 -8.83
N ALA A 12 -10.26 -2.53 -7.54
CA ALA A 12 -10.44 -3.58 -6.55
C ALA A 12 -11.29 -3.09 -5.38
N ARG A 13 -11.97 -4.02 -4.74
CA ARG A 13 -12.60 -3.81 -3.44
C ARG A 13 -11.70 -4.44 -2.39
N ILE A 14 -11.26 -3.64 -1.44
CA ILE A 14 -10.34 -4.09 -0.41
C ILE A 14 -11.07 -4.10 0.92
N ARG A 15 -11.09 -5.25 1.57
CA ARG A 15 -11.71 -5.43 2.88
C ARG A 15 -10.86 -6.37 3.71
N CYS A 16 -11.13 -6.42 5.00
CA CYS A 16 -10.41 -7.30 5.92
C CYS A 16 -11.37 -8.28 6.55
N LYS A 17 -10.97 -9.55 6.63
CA LYS A 17 -11.74 -10.58 7.29
C LYS A 17 -10.77 -11.61 7.89
N ASN A 18 -10.95 -11.93 9.17
CA ASN A 18 -10.13 -12.94 9.86
C ASN A 18 -8.63 -12.67 9.72
N GLU A 19 -8.23 -11.40 9.89
CA GLU A 19 -6.84 -10.95 9.79
C GLU A 19 -6.22 -11.17 8.41
N GLN A 20 -7.06 -11.37 7.40
CA GLN A 20 -6.67 -11.46 6.01
C GLN A 20 -7.16 -10.23 5.27
N LEU A 21 -6.31 -9.66 4.46
CA LEU A 21 -6.73 -8.61 3.53
C LEU A 21 -7.27 -9.28 2.28
N LEU A 22 -8.52 -8.98 1.96
CA LEU A 22 -9.19 -9.51 0.78
C LEU A 22 -9.21 -8.45 -0.30
N ILE A 23 -8.62 -8.76 -1.43
CA ILE A 23 -8.53 -7.86 -2.57
C ILE A 23 -9.35 -8.47 -3.69
N GLU A 24 -10.54 -7.90 -3.92
CA GLU A 24 -11.49 -8.44 -4.89
C GLU A 24 -11.39 -7.64 -6.20
N THR A 25 -10.89 -8.31 -7.22
CA THR A 25 -10.91 -7.85 -8.60
C THR A 25 -11.83 -8.81 -9.37
N GLU A 26 -11.44 -9.28 -10.54
CA GLU A 26 -12.13 -10.41 -11.19
C GLU A 26 -11.93 -11.69 -10.38
N GLU A 27 -10.83 -11.78 -9.66
CA GLU A 27 -10.50 -12.86 -8.75
C GLU A 27 -10.42 -12.30 -7.32
N VAL A 28 -10.45 -13.18 -6.34
CA VAL A 28 -10.26 -12.79 -4.94
C VAL A 28 -8.88 -13.22 -4.49
N HIS A 29 -8.09 -12.24 -4.07
CA HIS A 29 -6.77 -12.47 -3.49
C HIS A 29 -6.86 -12.29 -1.98
N SER A 30 -6.29 -13.21 -1.23
CA SER A 30 -6.26 -13.15 0.23
C SER A 30 -4.81 -13.12 0.69
N VAL A 31 -4.45 -12.12 1.46
CA VAL A 31 -3.08 -11.95 1.98
C VAL A 31 -3.16 -11.69 3.47
N PRO A 32 -2.41 -12.44 4.31
CA PRO A 32 -2.36 -12.13 5.73
C PRO A 32 -1.86 -10.70 5.95
N VAL A 33 -2.58 -9.92 6.76
CA VAL A 33 -2.22 -8.54 7.01
C VAL A 33 -0.82 -8.43 7.63
N GLU A 34 -0.46 -9.38 8.48
CA GLU A 34 0.86 -9.41 9.12
C GLU A 34 2.03 -9.58 8.15
N ASP A 35 1.77 -10.08 6.94
CA ASP A 35 2.81 -10.29 5.93
C ASP A 35 3.01 -9.06 5.04
N ILE A 36 2.23 -8.01 5.25
CA ILE A 36 2.25 -6.82 4.40
C ILE A 36 3.03 -5.72 5.10
N SER A 37 4.00 -5.12 4.41
CA SER A 37 4.73 -3.96 4.91
C SER A 37 4.17 -2.65 4.34
N ALA A 38 3.72 -2.67 3.10
CA ALA A 38 3.18 -1.49 2.44
C ALA A 38 2.20 -1.89 1.34
N ILE A 39 1.24 -1.01 1.07
CA ILE A 39 0.30 -1.15 -0.03
C ILE A 39 0.33 0.12 -0.84
N VAL A 40 0.41 -0.03 -2.16
CA VAL A 40 0.30 1.09 -3.09
C VAL A 40 -0.99 0.92 -3.87
N LEU A 41 -1.92 1.86 -3.70
CA LEU A 41 -3.18 1.89 -4.44
C LEU A 41 -2.97 2.72 -5.70
N GLU A 42 -2.50 2.07 -6.75
CA GLU A 42 -2.28 2.74 -8.03
C GLU A 42 -3.60 2.98 -8.76
N SER A 43 -4.52 2.04 -8.68
CA SER A 43 -5.83 2.21 -9.30
C SER A 43 -6.66 3.23 -8.53
N ARG A 44 -7.09 4.28 -9.21
CA ARG A 44 -7.91 5.34 -8.62
C ARG A 44 -9.38 4.94 -8.44
N GLN A 45 -9.77 3.78 -8.96
CA GLN A 45 -11.14 3.28 -8.88
C GLN A 45 -11.31 2.20 -7.81
N SER A 46 -10.28 1.95 -7.01
CA SER A 46 -10.35 0.99 -5.92
C SER A 46 -11.07 1.59 -4.72
N THR A 47 -11.71 0.72 -3.96
CA THR A 47 -12.35 1.09 -2.68
C THR A 47 -11.75 0.28 -1.57
N ILE A 48 -11.70 0.87 -0.37
CA ILE A 48 -11.19 0.20 0.82
C ILE A 48 -12.09 0.54 2.00
N THR A 49 -12.40 -0.47 2.80
CA THR A 49 -13.22 -0.25 4.00
C THR A 49 -12.38 0.38 5.12
N THR A 50 -13.02 1.13 6.01
CA THR A 50 -12.32 1.68 7.16
C THR A 50 -11.84 0.57 8.10
N ALA A 51 -12.55 -0.55 8.16
CA ALA A 51 -12.09 -1.72 8.92
C ALA A 51 -10.77 -2.25 8.37
N ALA A 52 -10.63 -2.31 7.04
CA ALA A 52 -9.38 -2.71 6.41
C ALA A 52 -8.27 -1.69 6.69
N MET A 53 -8.57 -0.40 6.62
CA MET A 53 -7.60 0.66 6.96
C MET A 53 -7.12 0.52 8.40
N ALA A 54 -8.05 0.25 9.33
CA ALA A 54 -7.70 0.07 10.74
C ALA A 54 -6.81 -1.16 10.94
N ALA A 55 -7.13 -2.28 10.29
CA ALA A 55 -6.33 -3.49 10.38
C ALA A 55 -4.92 -3.27 9.85
N LEU A 56 -4.78 -2.57 8.72
CA LEU A 56 -3.49 -2.23 8.16
C LEU A 56 -2.68 -1.36 9.12
N ALA A 57 -3.31 -0.32 9.67
CA ALA A 57 -2.64 0.57 10.62
C ALA A 57 -2.19 -0.17 11.88
N GLN A 58 -3.02 -1.05 12.41
CA GLN A 58 -2.70 -1.84 13.61
C GLN A 58 -1.53 -2.79 13.39
N ASN A 59 -1.31 -3.22 12.15
CA ASN A 59 -0.19 -4.08 11.79
C ASN A 59 1.01 -3.31 11.24
N GLY A 60 1.01 -1.99 11.36
CA GLY A 60 2.14 -1.17 10.93
C GLY A 60 2.28 -1.01 9.43
N VAL A 61 1.23 -1.30 8.68
CA VAL A 61 1.25 -1.22 7.22
C VAL A 61 1.06 0.22 6.77
N VAL A 62 1.93 0.68 5.89
CA VAL A 62 1.84 2.00 5.28
C VAL A 62 1.04 1.87 3.99
N THR A 63 0.07 2.75 3.79
CA THR A 63 -0.78 2.73 2.61
C THR A 63 -0.55 4.01 1.79
N PHE A 64 -0.25 3.82 0.51
CA PHE A 64 -0.07 4.92 -0.44
C PHE A 64 -1.20 4.90 -1.45
N TRP A 65 -1.62 6.07 -1.92
CA TRP A 65 -2.47 6.16 -3.08
C TRP A 65 -1.88 7.13 -4.09
N CYS A 66 -2.23 6.91 -5.35
CA CYS A 66 -1.58 7.56 -6.47
C CYS A 66 -2.50 8.56 -7.15
N ASP A 67 -1.88 9.52 -7.82
CA ASP A 67 -2.57 10.47 -8.67
C ASP A 67 -2.73 9.93 -10.09
N GLU A 68 -3.20 10.77 -11.00
CA GLU A 68 -3.41 10.41 -12.40
C GLU A 68 -2.11 10.10 -13.17
N THR A 69 -0.95 10.49 -12.60
CA THR A 69 0.35 10.18 -13.20
C THR A 69 0.93 8.88 -12.66
N HIS A 70 0.16 8.13 -11.87
CA HIS A 70 0.55 6.87 -11.24
C HIS A 70 1.69 7.02 -10.22
N LEU A 71 1.77 8.20 -9.61
CA LEU A 71 2.75 8.48 -8.56
C LEU A 71 2.04 8.67 -7.22
N PRO A 72 2.66 8.24 -6.13
CA PRO A 72 2.09 8.46 -4.80
C PRO A 72 1.86 9.94 -4.51
N CYS A 73 0.63 10.28 -4.15
CA CYS A 73 0.25 11.65 -3.80
C CYS A 73 -0.31 11.74 -2.37
N GLY A 74 -0.61 10.61 -1.75
CA GLY A 74 -1.12 10.59 -0.40
C GLY A 74 -0.68 9.33 0.33
N ILE A 75 -0.72 9.39 1.67
CA ILE A 75 -0.23 8.32 2.52
C ILE A 75 -1.07 8.22 3.77
N SER A 76 -1.30 6.97 4.22
CA SER A 76 -1.87 6.67 5.52
C SER A 76 -0.82 5.99 6.37
N LEU A 77 -0.54 6.55 7.54
CA LEU A 77 0.47 6.06 8.46
C LEU A 77 -0.17 5.61 9.78
N PRO A 78 0.33 4.52 10.38
CA PRO A 78 -0.08 4.14 11.73
C PRO A 78 0.33 5.22 12.75
N PHE A 79 -0.55 5.50 13.70
CA PHE A 79 -0.25 6.49 14.75
C PHE A 79 1.00 6.16 15.56
N ALA A 80 1.19 4.88 15.84
CA ALA A 80 2.26 4.43 16.72
C ALA A 80 3.58 4.23 15.99
N GLN A 81 3.65 4.55 14.71
CA GLN A 81 4.83 4.28 13.92
C GLN A 81 5.76 5.48 13.86
N HIS A 82 6.98 5.18 13.60
CA HIS A 82 8.15 5.90 13.99
C HIS A 82 8.61 6.95 12.99
N SER A 83 9.27 7.96 13.50
CA SER A 83 9.98 8.98 12.74
C SER A 83 10.87 8.42 11.62
N ARG A 84 11.35 7.17 11.79
CA ARG A 84 12.20 6.51 10.79
C ARG A 84 11.47 6.26 9.47
N GLN A 85 10.21 5.77 9.53
CA GLN A 85 9.42 5.57 8.32
C GLN A 85 9.12 6.90 7.63
N LEU A 86 8.81 7.92 8.41
CA LEU A 86 8.58 9.26 7.90
C LEU A 86 9.81 9.82 7.20
N GLY A 87 11.01 9.55 7.74
CA GLY A 87 12.25 9.98 7.12
C GLY A 87 12.48 9.34 5.76
N VAL A 88 12.27 8.03 5.67
CA VAL A 88 12.40 7.30 4.41
C VAL A 88 11.39 7.81 3.38
N LEU A 89 10.15 8.02 3.80
CA LEU A 89 9.11 8.55 2.92
C LEU A 89 9.43 9.94 2.42
N ARG A 90 9.91 10.81 3.31
CA ARG A 90 10.31 12.16 2.95
C ARG A 90 11.40 12.14 1.89
N TRP A 91 12.40 11.29 2.07
CA TRP A 91 13.47 11.11 1.12
C TRP A 91 12.95 10.64 -0.24
N GLN A 92 12.03 9.66 -0.25
CA GLN A 92 11.42 9.17 -1.48
C GLN A 92 10.60 10.25 -2.19
N MET A 93 9.89 11.07 -1.44
CA MET A 93 9.06 12.14 -2.01
C MET A 93 9.88 13.28 -2.60
N GLU A 94 11.11 13.47 -2.15
CA GLU A 94 12.01 14.50 -2.64
C GLU A 94 12.73 14.11 -3.93
N LEU A 95 12.67 12.83 -4.32
CA LEU A 95 13.30 12.37 -5.55
C LEU A 95 12.55 12.86 -6.79
N THR A 96 13.27 12.90 -7.91
CA THR A 96 12.66 13.23 -9.21
C THR A 96 11.63 12.17 -9.59
N LEU A 97 10.68 12.55 -10.44
CA LEU A 97 9.64 11.63 -10.89
C LEU A 97 10.18 10.32 -11.50
N PRO A 98 11.17 10.35 -12.42
CA PRO A 98 11.70 9.10 -12.96
C PRO A 98 12.37 8.23 -11.90
N ALA A 99 13.06 8.83 -10.94
CA ALA A 99 13.69 8.10 -9.85
C ALA A 99 12.65 7.46 -8.95
N LYS A 100 11.56 8.17 -8.64
CA LYS A 100 10.44 7.64 -7.84
C LYS A 100 9.83 6.43 -8.52
N LYS A 101 9.56 6.51 -9.82
CA LYS A 101 8.99 5.39 -10.57
C LYS A 101 9.88 4.16 -10.49
N ARG A 102 11.18 4.33 -10.69
CA ARG A 102 12.14 3.22 -10.63
C ARG A 102 12.17 2.59 -9.24
N MET A 103 12.18 3.41 -8.20
CA MET A 103 12.16 2.90 -6.81
C MET A 103 10.91 2.10 -6.52
N TRP A 104 9.75 2.61 -6.90
CA TRP A 104 8.49 1.91 -6.69
C TRP A 104 8.45 0.57 -7.41
N GLN A 105 8.98 0.52 -8.62
CA GLN A 105 9.07 -0.73 -9.37
C GLN A 105 9.96 -1.76 -8.68
N GLN A 106 11.04 -1.29 -8.04
CA GLN A 106 11.97 -2.18 -7.35
C GLN A 106 11.41 -2.73 -6.04
N VAL A 107 10.62 -1.94 -5.31
CA VAL A 107 10.09 -2.38 -4.01
C VAL A 107 8.80 -3.17 -4.12
N VAL A 108 8.14 -3.15 -5.28
CA VAL A 108 6.89 -3.88 -5.46
C VAL A 108 7.17 -5.38 -5.52
N THR A 109 6.56 -6.13 -4.59
CA THR A 109 6.68 -7.58 -4.53
C THR A 109 5.62 -8.26 -5.38
N ALA A 110 4.41 -7.70 -5.42
CA ALA A 110 3.30 -8.28 -6.17
C ALA A 110 2.40 -7.18 -6.71
N LYS A 111 1.99 -7.30 -7.96
CA LYS A 111 0.99 -6.44 -8.58
C LYS A 111 -0.33 -7.20 -8.70
N ILE A 112 -1.36 -6.56 -8.27
CA ILE A 112 -2.71 -7.16 -8.30
C ILE A 112 -3.66 -6.30 -9.12
#